data_163e080bb1d22193dcbc8eb453c34a68
#
_entry.id   163e080bb1d22193dcbc8eb453c34a68
#
_cell.length_a   1.000
_cell.length_b   1.000
_cell.length_c   1.000
_cell.angle_alpha   90.00
_cell.angle_beta   90.00
_cell.angle_gamma   90.00
#
_symmetry.space_group_name_H-M   'P 1'
#
loop_
_entity.id
_entity.type
_entity.pdbx_description
1 polymer ?
#
loop_
_entity_poly.entity_id
_entity_poly.type
_entity_poly.pdbx_seq_one_letter_code
_entity_poly.pdbx_strand_id
1 'polypeptide(L)'
;MNLKNIVIVLTNPDESRNVGAVCRAMANNGITTLRIVGKKSKFDEERVRILAIHAAYIWENAEFFDSITEATRDCSIAAGTTRRRGKKRGKLLLPEEFALDVERTSENGKVAVVFGNERTGLTEEEIDECTMGVTIPSDEGFPSLNLSHAVQIVCYQLFRTQSGQSNGIVPVSLGRLEKTVGTIADDLEKIGFFKVTGRNDMEKFWRDILSRASISEGEAAYIEQTFNKAAGLAGKNRPPIDKADGIRPEKNPGSIDFDVLGKNQTGIV
;
A
#
# COMPACT_ATOMS: atom_id res chain seq x y z
N MET A 1 13.79 -10.80 -8.08
CA MET A 1 13.75 -9.76 -7.01
C MET A 1 14.90 -8.78 -7.18
N ASN A 2 14.60 -7.52 -7.45
CA ASN A 2 15.60 -6.45 -7.49
C ASN A 2 15.62 -5.69 -6.15
N LEU A 3 16.59 -6.02 -5.29
CA LEU A 3 16.68 -5.45 -3.95
C LEU A 3 16.99 -3.95 -3.92
N LYS A 4 17.52 -3.38 -5.02
CA LYS A 4 17.74 -1.92 -5.14
C LYS A 4 16.44 -1.13 -5.21
N ASN A 5 15.35 -1.80 -5.61
CA ASN A 5 14.02 -1.22 -5.68
C ASN A 5 13.17 -1.48 -4.41
N ILE A 6 13.76 -2.11 -3.39
CA ILE A 6 13.10 -2.26 -2.09
C ILE A 6 13.41 -1.06 -1.21
N VAL A 7 12.37 -0.48 -0.63
CA VAL A 7 12.42 0.69 0.27
C VAL A 7 11.89 0.28 1.63
N ILE A 8 12.69 0.42 2.67
CA ILE A 8 12.22 0.25 4.05
C ILE A 8 11.75 1.60 4.58
N VAL A 9 10.53 1.65 5.07
CA VAL A 9 9.93 2.84 5.68
C VAL A 9 9.67 2.57 7.15
N LEU A 10 10.18 3.42 8.02
CA LEU A 10 9.90 3.38 9.46
C LEU A 10 9.00 4.55 9.84
N THR A 11 7.89 4.29 10.54
CA THR A 11 7.00 5.36 11.01
C THR A 11 7.26 5.68 12.47
N ASN A 12 7.66 6.92 12.72
CA ASN A 12 7.88 7.46 14.06
C ASN A 12 8.64 6.52 15.02
N PRO A 13 9.77 5.90 14.61
CA PRO A 13 10.50 5.02 15.49
C PRO A 13 10.96 5.77 16.75
N ASP A 14 10.88 5.10 17.91
CA ASP A 14 11.18 5.74 19.19
C ASP A 14 12.66 5.69 19.55
N GLU A 15 13.32 4.57 19.25
CA GLU A 15 14.66 4.27 19.75
C GLU A 15 15.72 4.39 18.64
N SER A 16 16.68 5.33 18.81
CA SER A 16 17.81 5.49 17.90
C SER A 16 18.60 4.21 17.69
N ARG A 17 18.73 3.37 18.74
CA ARG A 17 19.41 2.07 18.67
C ARG A 17 18.69 1.11 17.71
N ASN A 18 17.34 1.10 17.71
CA ASN A 18 16.57 0.27 16.80
C ASN A 18 16.80 0.69 15.35
N VAL A 19 16.86 2.00 15.07
CA VAL A 19 17.16 2.50 13.73
C VAL A 19 18.55 2.02 13.26
N GLY A 20 19.56 2.08 14.13
CA GLY A 20 20.88 1.54 13.81
C GLY A 20 20.87 0.04 13.53
N ALA A 21 20.17 -0.74 14.36
CA ALA A 21 20.01 -2.19 14.17
C ALA A 21 19.23 -2.51 12.88
N VAL A 22 18.24 -1.69 12.50
CA VAL A 22 17.52 -1.77 11.21
C VAL A 22 18.47 -1.57 10.05
N CYS A 23 19.32 -0.53 10.08
CA CYS A 23 20.32 -0.31 9.04
C CYS A 23 21.20 -1.55 8.83
N ARG A 24 21.63 -2.19 9.92
CA ARG A 24 22.43 -3.41 9.86
C ARG A 24 21.63 -4.59 9.27
N ALA A 25 20.36 -4.76 9.67
CA ALA A 25 19.46 -5.78 9.12
C ALA A 25 19.27 -5.61 7.60
N MET A 26 19.07 -4.38 7.14
CA MET A 26 18.95 -4.04 5.73
C MET A 26 20.24 -4.37 4.96
N ALA A 27 21.39 -3.93 5.46
CA ALA A 27 22.70 -4.17 4.82
C ALA A 27 23.00 -5.66 4.68
N ASN A 28 22.70 -6.47 5.71
CA ASN A 28 22.88 -7.92 5.67
C ASN A 28 22.09 -8.60 4.53
N ASN A 29 21.04 -7.95 4.05
CA ASN A 29 20.16 -8.46 3.00
C ASN A 29 20.24 -7.63 1.70
N GLY A 30 21.27 -6.80 1.53
CA GLY A 30 21.51 -6.04 0.30
C GLY A 30 20.48 -4.95 0.00
N ILE A 31 19.70 -4.52 0.99
CA ILE A 31 18.72 -3.43 0.90
C ILE A 31 19.32 -2.18 1.51
N THR A 32 19.28 -1.05 0.80
CA THR A 32 20.00 0.16 1.20
C THR A 32 19.13 1.41 1.30
N THR A 33 17.92 1.40 0.76
CA THR A 33 17.03 2.57 0.78
C THR A 33 16.18 2.59 2.04
N LEU A 34 16.48 3.54 2.94
CA LEU A 34 15.75 3.79 4.18
C LEU A 34 15.01 5.12 4.09
N ARG A 35 13.73 5.11 4.41
CA ARG A 35 12.89 6.28 4.60
C ARG A 35 12.30 6.29 6.01
N ILE A 36 12.18 7.48 6.58
CA ILE A 36 11.64 7.64 7.94
C ILE A 36 10.54 8.70 7.92
N VAL A 37 9.35 8.30 8.33
CA VAL A 37 8.28 9.25 8.65
C VAL A 37 8.55 9.80 10.04
N GLY A 38 8.88 11.11 10.11
CA GLY A 38 9.26 11.80 11.32
C GLY A 38 10.46 12.72 11.14
N LYS A 39 10.89 13.35 12.21
CA LYS A 39 11.96 14.37 12.17
C LYS A 39 13.33 13.79 12.51
N LYS A 40 14.34 14.09 11.70
CA LYS A 40 15.74 13.68 11.94
C LYS A 40 16.27 14.11 13.31
N SER A 41 15.86 15.30 13.77
CA SER A 41 16.29 15.86 15.07
C SER A 41 15.84 15.06 16.30
N LYS A 42 14.93 14.09 16.12
CA LYS A 42 14.48 13.18 17.21
C LYS A 42 15.56 12.14 17.57
N PHE A 43 16.51 11.87 16.67
CA PHE A 43 17.43 10.76 16.81
C PHE A 43 18.82 11.22 17.29
N ASP A 44 19.38 10.41 18.19
CA ASP A 44 20.78 10.48 18.59
C ASP A 44 21.63 9.72 17.54
N GLU A 45 22.32 10.49 16.70
CA GLU A 45 23.12 9.93 15.59
C GLU A 45 24.25 9.01 16.06
N GLU A 46 24.85 9.28 17.22
CA GLU A 46 25.90 8.43 17.75
C GLU A 46 25.36 7.05 18.13
N ARG A 47 24.20 7.01 18.79
CA ARG A 47 23.54 5.75 19.11
C ARG A 47 23.10 4.97 17.87
N VAL A 48 22.64 5.64 16.82
CA VAL A 48 22.34 4.98 15.54
C VAL A 48 23.60 4.35 14.98
N ARG A 49 24.71 5.09 14.88
CA ARG A 49 25.99 4.61 14.32
C ARG A 49 26.56 3.43 15.07
N ILE A 50 26.48 3.43 16.41
CA ILE A 50 27.00 2.33 17.25
C ILE A 50 26.32 1.00 16.84
N LEU A 51 25.01 0.97 16.64
CA LEU A 51 24.30 -0.26 16.28
C LEU A 51 24.32 -0.57 14.77
N ALA A 52 24.42 0.44 13.93
CA ALA A 52 24.56 0.29 12.47
C ALA A 52 25.93 -0.28 12.07
N ILE A 53 26.98 -0.05 12.88
CA ILE A 53 28.35 -0.48 12.61
C ILE A 53 28.76 -0.02 11.19
N HIS A 54 29.12 -0.95 10.31
CA HIS A 54 29.51 -0.67 8.91
C HIS A 54 28.34 -0.28 8.00
N ALA A 55 27.09 -0.39 8.48
CA ALA A 55 25.87 0.00 7.76
C ALA A 55 25.43 1.46 8.05
N ALA A 56 26.26 2.27 8.73
CA ALA A 56 25.93 3.67 9.05
C ALA A 56 25.62 4.51 7.80
N TYR A 57 26.15 4.16 6.64
CA TYR A 57 25.84 4.82 5.37
C TYR A 57 24.37 4.78 4.99
N ILE A 58 23.61 3.78 5.44
CA ILE A 58 22.16 3.70 5.21
C ILE A 58 21.43 4.80 5.98
N TRP A 59 21.81 5.04 7.24
CA TRP A 59 21.32 6.15 8.03
C TRP A 59 21.71 7.51 7.45
N GLU A 60 22.95 7.65 7.02
CA GLU A 60 23.47 8.89 6.43
C GLU A 60 22.72 9.33 5.18
N ASN A 61 22.26 8.35 4.38
CA ASN A 61 21.46 8.55 3.17
C ASN A 61 19.93 8.42 3.41
N ALA A 62 19.49 8.29 4.67
CA ALA A 62 18.07 8.16 4.96
C ALA A 62 17.31 9.45 4.65
N GLU A 63 16.18 9.31 3.99
CA GLU A 63 15.25 10.40 3.66
C GLU A 63 14.15 10.51 4.73
N PHE A 64 13.68 11.74 5.01
CA PHE A 64 12.70 12.02 6.05
C PHE A 64 11.45 12.63 5.44
N PHE A 65 10.27 12.20 5.91
CA PHE A 65 8.96 12.58 5.37
C PHE A 65 7.96 12.86 6.49
N ASP A 66 6.88 13.57 6.16
CA ASP A 66 5.82 13.88 7.12
C ASP A 66 4.71 12.81 7.15
N SER A 67 4.58 11.98 6.10
CA SER A 67 3.57 10.91 6.01
C SER A 67 4.09 9.67 5.25
N ILE A 68 3.39 8.54 5.40
CA ILE A 68 3.64 7.32 4.61
C ILE A 68 3.36 7.59 3.14
N THR A 69 2.29 8.29 2.83
CA THR A 69 1.90 8.66 1.46
C THR A 69 3.02 9.41 0.75
N GLU A 70 3.66 10.38 1.41
CA GLU A 70 4.81 11.08 0.85
C GLU A 70 6.02 10.17 0.71
N ALA A 71 6.31 9.39 1.75
CA ALA A 71 7.44 8.47 1.77
C ALA A 71 7.36 7.36 0.73
N THR A 72 6.16 7.07 0.18
CA THR A 72 5.93 5.97 -0.77
C THR A 72 5.44 6.43 -2.14
N ARG A 73 5.38 7.73 -2.39
CA ARG A 73 4.76 8.31 -3.59
C ARG A 73 5.36 7.83 -4.91
N ASP A 74 6.65 7.54 -4.93
CA ASP A 74 7.38 7.01 -6.09
C ASP A 74 7.45 5.47 -6.12
N CYS A 75 6.82 4.80 -5.16
CA CYS A 75 6.70 3.35 -5.11
C CYS A 75 5.46 2.87 -5.88
N SER A 76 5.50 1.64 -6.35
CA SER A 76 4.35 0.97 -6.99
C SER A 76 3.50 0.22 -5.96
N ILE A 77 4.10 -0.16 -4.84
CA ILE A 77 3.45 -0.86 -3.73
C ILE A 77 3.95 -0.26 -2.42
N ALA A 78 3.03 -0.09 -1.46
CA ALA A 78 3.33 0.19 -0.06
C ALA A 78 2.70 -0.92 0.81
N ALA A 79 3.54 -1.76 1.41
CA ALA A 79 3.11 -2.88 2.24
C ALA A 79 3.29 -2.55 3.73
N GLY A 80 2.18 -2.41 4.47
CA GLY A 80 2.19 -2.15 5.90
C GLY A 80 2.34 -3.43 6.73
N THR A 81 3.30 -3.46 7.65
CA THR A 81 3.47 -4.60 8.56
C THR A 81 2.52 -4.49 9.74
N THR A 82 1.67 -5.49 9.93
CA THR A 82 0.70 -5.50 11.03
C THR A 82 0.36 -6.92 11.45
N ARG A 83 0.09 -7.10 12.73
CA ARG A 83 -0.47 -8.33 13.29
C ARG A 83 -2.00 -8.29 13.37
N ARG A 84 -2.57 -7.09 13.40
CA ARG A 84 -4.00 -6.88 13.61
C ARG A 84 -4.79 -7.24 12.34
N ARG A 85 -5.64 -8.26 12.43
CA ARG A 85 -6.62 -8.57 11.39
C ARG A 85 -7.78 -7.59 11.51
N GLY A 86 -7.93 -6.67 10.57
CA GLY A 86 -9.08 -5.76 10.49
C GLY A 86 -10.14 -6.29 9.52
N LYS A 87 -11.42 -6.07 9.80
CA LYS A 87 -12.54 -6.51 8.92
C LYS A 87 -12.49 -5.92 7.50
N LYS A 88 -11.85 -4.76 7.33
CA LYS A 88 -11.69 -4.06 6.03
C LYS A 88 -10.35 -4.33 5.34
N ARG A 89 -9.45 -5.03 5.99
CA ARG A 89 -8.09 -5.30 5.50
C ARG A 89 -8.10 -6.65 4.81
N GLY A 90 -7.93 -6.75 3.55
CA GLY A 90 -7.86 -7.99 2.80
C GLY A 90 -6.96 -9.08 3.46
N LYS A 91 -6.57 -10.10 2.73
CA LYS A 91 -5.65 -11.13 3.22
C LYS A 91 -4.31 -10.48 3.62
N LEU A 92 -3.86 -10.69 4.87
CA LEU A 92 -2.49 -10.38 5.27
C LEU A 92 -1.56 -11.47 4.73
N LEU A 93 -0.54 -11.06 4.00
CA LEU A 93 0.46 -11.98 3.45
C LEU A 93 1.51 -12.35 4.49
N LEU A 94 1.99 -13.58 4.47
CA LEU A 94 3.21 -13.97 5.16
C LEU A 94 4.43 -13.34 4.47
N PRO A 95 5.58 -13.16 5.13
CA PRO A 95 6.76 -12.54 4.52
C PRO A 95 7.25 -13.26 3.25
N GLU A 96 7.15 -14.59 3.21
CA GLU A 96 7.48 -15.40 2.03
C GLU A 96 6.45 -15.24 0.90
N GLU A 97 5.14 -15.17 1.22
CA GLU A 97 4.08 -14.91 0.24
C GLU A 97 4.26 -13.51 -0.36
N PHE A 98 4.53 -12.53 0.50
CA PHE A 98 4.80 -11.15 0.09
C PHE A 98 6.00 -11.07 -0.84
N ALA A 99 7.11 -11.73 -0.50
CA ALA A 99 8.31 -11.71 -1.31
C ALA A 99 8.06 -12.25 -2.73
N LEU A 100 7.26 -13.32 -2.86
CA LEU A 100 6.87 -13.87 -4.15
C LEU A 100 5.92 -12.94 -4.92
N ASP A 101 4.97 -12.31 -4.21
CA ASP A 101 3.97 -11.43 -4.82
C ASP A 101 4.61 -10.16 -5.43
N VAL A 102 5.63 -9.61 -4.76
CA VAL A 102 6.28 -8.36 -5.20
C VAL A 102 7.53 -8.58 -6.06
N GLU A 103 7.93 -9.82 -6.30
CA GLU A 103 9.14 -10.13 -7.07
C GLU A 103 9.15 -9.42 -8.43
N ARG A 104 8.07 -9.58 -9.20
CA ARG A 104 7.94 -8.97 -10.53
C ARG A 104 7.89 -7.46 -10.48
N THR A 105 7.14 -6.91 -9.53
CA THR A 105 7.03 -5.45 -9.35
C THR A 105 8.37 -4.83 -9.06
N SER A 106 9.18 -5.48 -8.19
CA SER A 106 10.49 -4.98 -7.81
C SER A 106 11.52 -4.94 -8.95
N GLU A 107 11.32 -5.66 -10.05
CA GLU A 107 12.26 -5.60 -11.17
C GLU A 107 12.28 -4.20 -11.83
N ASN A 108 11.13 -3.52 -11.92
CA ASN A 108 11.00 -2.27 -12.66
C ASN A 108 10.36 -1.13 -11.86
N GLY A 109 9.87 -1.40 -10.65
CA GLY A 109 9.23 -0.43 -9.78
C GLY A 109 9.67 -0.57 -8.34
N LYS A 110 9.56 0.51 -7.55
CA LYS A 110 9.89 0.48 -6.13
C LYS A 110 8.77 -0.17 -5.32
N VAL A 111 9.17 -0.97 -4.34
CA VAL A 111 8.28 -1.61 -3.36
C VAL A 111 8.68 -1.12 -1.98
N ALA A 112 7.77 -0.43 -1.30
CA ALA A 112 7.96 0.01 0.07
C ALA A 112 7.43 -1.03 1.05
N VAL A 113 8.19 -1.29 2.12
CA VAL A 113 7.73 -2.05 3.29
C VAL A 113 7.73 -1.13 4.49
N VAL A 114 6.55 -0.91 5.05
CA VAL A 114 6.30 0.07 6.11
C VAL A 114 6.21 -0.63 7.46
N PHE A 115 7.03 -0.20 8.40
CA PHE A 115 7.07 -0.69 9.77
C PHE A 115 6.65 0.42 10.74
N GLY A 116 5.76 0.08 11.65
CA GLY A 116 5.26 1.01 12.65
C GLY A 116 6.21 1.24 13.84
N ASN A 117 5.79 2.12 14.72
CA ASN A 117 6.42 2.39 16.01
C ASN A 117 6.55 1.12 16.86
N GLU A 118 7.60 1.03 17.67
CA GLU A 118 7.93 -0.15 18.48
C GLU A 118 6.83 -0.51 19.50
N ARG A 119 6.11 0.48 20.02
CA ARG A 119 5.09 0.29 21.06
C ARG A 119 3.71 0.01 20.50
N THR A 120 3.32 0.75 19.47
CA THR A 120 1.96 0.75 18.94
C THR A 120 1.82 -0.02 17.63
N GLY A 121 2.91 -0.25 16.90
CA GLY A 121 2.88 -0.68 15.52
C GLY A 121 2.34 0.43 14.62
N LEU A 122 1.80 0.07 13.47
CA LEU A 122 1.05 0.98 12.60
C LEU A 122 -0.34 1.22 13.17
N THR A 123 -0.79 2.48 13.17
CA THR A 123 -2.18 2.85 13.48
C THR A 123 -3.12 2.42 12.36
N GLU A 124 -4.43 2.59 12.57
CA GLU A 124 -5.41 2.28 11.50
C GLU A 124 -5.27 3.23 10.32
N GLU A 125 -5.05 4.50 10.60
CA GLU A 125 -4.81 5.54 9.60
C GLU A 125 -3.54 5.26 8.80
N GLU A 126 -2.44 4.91 9.47
CA GLU A 126 -1.17 4.57 8.82
C GLU A 126 -1.27 3.30 7.95
N ILE A 127 -2.07 2.32 8.36
CA ILE A 127 -2.36 1.13 7.53
C ILE A 127 -3.22 1.50 6.32
N ASP A 128 -4.14 2.44 6.47
CA ASP A 128 -4.99 2.89 5.36
C ASP A 128 -4.20 3.65 4.28
N GLU A 129 -3.03 4.19 4.60
CA GLU A 129 -2.07 4.71 3.62
C GLU A 129 -1.33 3.59 2.84
N CYS A 130 -1.37 2.35 3.31
CA CYS A 130 -0.73 1.22 2.64
C CYS A 130 -1.70 0.51 1.67
N THR A 131 -1.15 -0.10 0.61
CA THR A 131 -1.92 -0.80 -0.43
C THR A 131 -2.08 -2.30 -0.17
N MET A 132 -1.28 -2.88 0.72
CA MET A 132 -1.37 -4.26 1.17
C MET A 132 -0.83 -4.44 2.59
N GLY A 133 -1.14 -5.59 3.19
CA GLY A 133 -0.69 -5.91 4.54
C GLY A 133 0.22 -7.13 4.60
N VAL A 134 1.24 -7.06 5.43
CA VAL A 134 2.15 -8.16 5.74
C VAL A 134 2.08 -8.48 7.22
N THR A 135 1.98 -9.74 7.58
CA THR A 135 1.99 -10.19 8.97
C THR A 135 3.14 -11.18 9.22
N ILE A 136 3.88 -10.96 10.28
CA ILE A 136 4.94 -11.86 10.71
C ILE A 136 4.35 -12.74 11.82
N PRO A 137 4.19 -14.05 11.61
CA PRO A 137 3.72 -14.97 12.65
C PRO A 137 4.66 -14.94 13.85
N SER A 138 4.10 -14.89 15.03
CA SER A 138 4.82 -14.95 16.30
C SER A 138 3.97 -15.68 17.34
N ASP A 139 4.59 -16.11 18.41
CA ASP A 139 3.89 -16.78 19.50
C ASP A 139 2.79 -15.92 20.11
N GLU A 140 1.62 -16.50 20.40
CA GLU A 140 0.47 -15.75 20.93
C GLU A 140 0.74 -15.18 22.33
N GLY A 141 1.57 -15.86 23.13
CA GLY A 141 1.94 -15.42 24.46
C GLY A 141 2.93 -14.26 24.47
N PHE A 142 3.73 -14.09 23.43
CA PHE A 142 4.68 -12.98 23.27
C PHE A 142 4.80 -12.51 21.82
N PRO A 143 3.76 -11.85 21.31
CA PRO A 143 3.62 -11.59 19.89
C PRO A 143 4.34 -10.33 19.38
N SER A 144 4.92 -9.52 20.27
CA SER A 144 5.60 -8.27 19.90
C SER A 144 7.04 -8.54 19.51
N LEU A 145 7.36 -8.35 18.23
CA LEU A 145 8.74 -8.39 17.75
C LEU A 145 9.41 -7.02 17.95
N ASN A 146 10.70 -7.03 18.30
CA ASN A 146 11.51 -5.83 18.17
C ASN A 146 11.53 -5.35 16.72
N LEU A 147 11.56 -4.04 16.51
CA LEU A 147 11.51 -3.42 15.18
C LEU A 147 12.58 -3.99 14.23
N SER A 148 13.83 -4.07 14.68
CA SER A 148 14.92 -4.57 13.83
C SER A 148 14.78 -6.07 13.51
N HIS A 149 14.18 -6.87 14.40
CA HIS A 149 13.90 -8.28 14.13
C HIS A 149 12.78 -8.42 13.08
N ALA A 150 11.73 -7.63 13.16
CA ALA A 150 10.68 -7.59 12.14
C ALA A 150 11.24 -7.23 10.77
N VAL A 151 12.06 -6.18 10.71
CA VAL A 151 12.75 -5.76 9.47
C VAL A 151 13.66 -6.88 8.95
N GLN A 152 14.45 -7.53 9.83
CA GLN A 152 15.35 -8.61 9.44
C GLN A 152 14.58 -9.78 8.78
N ILE A 153 13.45 -10.19 9.35
CA ILE A 153 12.64 -11.30 8.81
C ILE A 153 12.15 -10.98 7.40
N VAL A 154 11.57 -9.80 7.19
CA VAL A 154 11.05 -9.41 5.88
C VAL A 154 12.19 -9.22 4.87
N CYS A 155 13.25 -8.51 5.24
CA CYS A 155 14.43 -8.32 4.38
C CYS A 155 15.05 -9.66 3.96
N TYR A 156 15.12 -10.63 4.88
CA TYR A 156 15.66 -11.95 4.60
C TYR A 156 14.81 -12.74 3.59
N GLN A 157 13.48 -12.67 3.70
CA GLN A 157 12.61 -13.33 2.73
C GLN A 157 12.72 -12.68 1.35
N LEU A 158 12.78 -11.36 1.27
CA LEU A 158 13.03 -10.64 0.03
C LEU A 158 14.39 -11.00 -0.59
N PHE A 159 15.44 -11.08 0.24
CA PHE A 159 16.78 -11.49 -0.21
C PHE A 159 16.80 -12.91 -0.78
N ARG A 160 16.10 -13.86 -0.15
CA ARG A 160 16.02 -15.25 -0.63
C ARG A 160 15.29 -15.38 -1.96
N THR A 161 14.35 -14.46 -2.24
CA THR A 161 13.56 -14.46 -3.47
C THR A 161 14.24 -13.56 -4.50
N GLN A 162 15.39 -14.00 -5.03
CA GLN A 162 16.08 -13.30 -6.12
C GLN A 162 15.84 -14.02 -7.43
N SER A 163 15.24 -13.33 -8.41
CA SER A 163 15.15 -13.84 -9.77
C SER A 163 16.01 -13.00 -10.72
N GLY A 164 16.53 -13.64 -11.73
CA GLY A 164 17.28 -12.96 -12.79
C GLY A 164 16.45 -12.59 -14.02
N GLN A 165 15.12 -12.74 -13.98
CA GLN A 165 14.26 -12.52 -15.15
C GLN A 165 13.27 -11.36 -14.94
N SER A 166 13.50 -10.25 -15.61
CA SER A 166 12.51 -9.17 -15.76
C SER A 166 11.55 -9.50 -16.90
N ASN A 167 10.26 -9.26 -16.70
CA ASN A 167 9.24 -9.43 -17.75
C ASN A 167 8.98 -8.15 -18.57
N GLY A 168 9.76 -7.10 -18.36
CA GLY A 168 9.65 -5.84 -19.11
C GLY A 168 8.44 -4.95 -18.77
N ILE A 169 7.58 -5.37 -17.85
CA ILE A 169 6.46 -4.53 -17.38
C ILE A 169 6.99 -3.54 -16.36
N VAL A 170 6.80 -2.25 -16.61
CA VAL A 170 7.11 -1.17 -15.67
C VAL A 170 5.80 -0.74 -15.00
N PRO A 171 5.62 -1.06 -13.70
CA PRO A 171 4.41 -0.66 -12.99
C PRO A 171 4.39 0.86 -12.76
N VAL A 172 3.19 1.45 -12.76
CA VAL A 172 3.04 2.87 -12.41
C VAL A 172 3.35 3.13 -10.94
N SER A 173 3.81 4.34 -10.62
CA SER A 173 3.97 4.77 -9.24
C SER A 173 2.61 4.97 -8.55
N LEU A 174 2.58 4.91 -7.21
CA LEU A 174 1.35 5.17 -6.44
C LEU A 174 0.80 6.57 -6.73
N GLY A 175 1.65 7.59 -6.86
CA GLY A 175 1.22 8.93 -7.24
C GLY A 175 0.59 9.00 -8.64
N ARG A 176 1.00 8.16 -9.61
CA ARG A 176 0.37 8.05 -10.92
C ARG A 176 -0.96 7.26 -10.83
N LEU A 177 -0.97 6.22 -10.01
CA LEU A 177 -2.14 5.39 -9.76
C LEU A 177 -3.28 6.19 -9.11
N GLU A 178 -2.98 7.07 -8.15
CA GLU A 178 -3.96 7.98 -7.54
C GLU A 178 -4.67 8.86 -8.57
N LYS A 179 -3.98 9.30 -9.62
CA LYS A 179 -4.62 10.06 -10.72
C LYS A 179 -5.63 9.19 -11.47
N THR A 180 -5.28 7.95 -11.75
CA THR A 180 -6.20 6.99 -12.41
C THR A 180 -7.43 6.74 -11.53
N VAL A 181 -7.23 6.50 -10.24
CA VAL A 181 -8.31 6.29 -9.26
C VAL A 181 -9.22 7.52 -9.17
N GLY A 182 -8.64 8.71 -9.11
CA GLY A 182 -9.40 9.98 -9.14
C GLY A 182 -10.24 10.12 -10.42
N THR A 183 -9.68 9.80 -11.59
CA THR A 183 -10.42 9.81 -12.86
C THR A 183 -11.59 8.82 -12.84
N ILE A 184 -11.40 7.61 -12.32
CA ILE A 184 -12.48 6.62 -12.16
C ILE A 184 -13.59 7.18 -11.27
N ALA A 185 -13.23 7.74 -10.11
CA ALA A 185 -14.18 8.27 -9.15
C ALA A 185 -14.96 9.46 -9.72
N ASP A 186 -14.29 10.39 -10.40
CA ASP A 186 -14.91 11.55 -11.05
C ASP A 186 -15.89 11.15 -12.14
N ASP A 187 -15.56 10.15 -12.95
CA ASP A 187 -16.43 9.66 -14.01
C ASP A 187 -17.64 8.89 -13.46
N LEU A 188 -17.45 8.11 -12.39
CA LEU A 188 -18.55 7.48 -11.68
C LEU A 188 -19.49 8.51 -11.04
N GLU A 189 -18.95 9.61 -10.51
CA GLU A 189 -19.76 10.72 -9.97
C GLU A 189 -20.58 11.41 -11.06
N LYS A 190 -20.00 11.68 -12.24
CA LYS A 190 -20.69 12.28 -13.39
C LYS A 190 -21.92 11.46 -13.83
N ILE A 191 -21.86 10.14 -13.72
CA ILE A 191 -23.00 9.27 -14.07
C ILE A 191 -23.97 9.05 -12.93
N GLY A 192 -23.71 9.63 -11.73
CA GLY A 192 -24.58 9.54 -10.56
C GLY A 192 -24.48 8.21 -9.80
N PHE A 193 -23.31 7.55 -9.89
CA PHE A 193 -23.06 6.26 -9.22
C PHE A 193 -23.05 6.42 -7.69
N PHE A 194 -22.46 7.50 -7.18
CA PHE A 194 -22.47 7.77 -5.75
C PHE A 194 -23.75 8.49 -5.34
N LYS A 195 -24.41 8.02 -4.27
CA LYS A 195 -25.51 8.73 -3.63
C LYS A 195 -24.88 9.77 -2.68
N VAL A 196 -24.86 9.66 -1.41
CA VAL A 196 -24.30 10.67 -0.49
C VAL A 196 -22.93 10.26 0.07
N THR A 197 -22.62 8.96 0.05
CA THR A 197 -21.41 8.36 0.64
C THR A 197 -20.89 7.27 -0.29
N GLY A 198 -19.63 6.88 -0.11
CA GLY A 198 -19.05 5.73 -0.81
C GLY A 198 -17.91 6.06 -1.78
N ARG A 199 -17.63 7.36 -2.06
CA ARG A 199 -16.51 7.75 -2.93
C ARG A 199 -15.17 7.27 -2.37
N ASN A 200 -14.89 7.56 -1.10
CA ASN A 200 -13.61 7.19 -0.46
C ASN A 200 -13.39 5.67 -0.42
N ASP A 201 -14.46 4.91 -0.13
CA ASP A 201 -14.37 3.44 -0.11
C ASP A 201 -14.08 2.88 -1.52
N MET A 202 -14.68 3.48 -2.55
CA MET A 202 -14.47 3.12 -3.95
C MET A 202 -13.05 3.50 -4.42
N GLU A 203 -12.55 4.68 -4.07
CA GLU A 203 -11.19 5.09 -4.38
C GLU A 203 -10.17 4.15 -3.72
N LYS A 204 -10.37 3.82 -2.43
CA LYS A 204 -9.54 2.84 -1.73
C LYS A 204 -9.58 1.47 -2.41
N PHE A 205 -10.77 0.97 -2.77
CA PHE A 205 -10.94 -0.31 -3.45
C PHE A 205 -10.16 -0.37 -4.77
N TRP A 206 -10.29 0.64 -5.63
CA TRP A 206 -9.58 0.70 -6.90
C TRP A 206 -8.07 0.85 -6.70
N ARG A 207 -7.63 1.68 -5.76
CA ARG A 207 -6.22 1.83 -5.42
C ARG A 207 -5.60 0.49 -5.02
N ASP A 208 -6.25 -0.24 -4.13
CA ASP A 208 -5.74 -1.52 -3.62
C ASP A 208 -5.69 -2.59 -4.71
N ILE A 209 -6.71 -2.67 -5.59
CA ILE A 209 -6.72 -3.64 -6.70
C ILE A 209 -5.68 -3.30 -7.75
N LEU A 210 -5.65 -2.05 -8.24
CA LEU A 210 -4.76 -1.65 -9.33
C LEU A 210 -3.29 -1.67 -8.90
N SER A 211 -3.00 -1.37 -7.63
CA SER A 211 -1.66 -1.52 -7.05
C SER A 211 -1.21 -2.99 -7.04
N ARG A 212 -2.06 -3.91 -6.57
CA ARG A 212 -1.74 -5.34 -6.57
C ARG A 212 -1.58 -5.91 -7.98
N ALA A 213 -2.34 -5.39 -8.95
CA ALA A 213 -2.20 -5.75 -10.35
C ALA A 213 -0.90 -5.23 -10.98
N SER A 214 -0.19 -4.32 -10.31
CA SER A 214 1.06 -3.72 -10.81
C SER A 214 0.91 -3.19 -12.23
N ILE A 215 -0.16 -2.41 -12.48
CA ILE A 215 -0.53 -1.96 -13.81
C ILE A 215 0.55 -1.06 -14.44
N SER A 216 0.73 -1.20 -15.74
CA SER A 216 1.57 -0.35 -16.58
C SER A 216 0.90 0.99 -16.92
N GLU A 217 1.66 1.94 -17.46
CA GLU A 217 1.13 3.22 -17.96
C GLU A 217 0.06 3.02 -19.05
N GLY A 218 0.27 2.05 -19.94
CA GLY A 218 -0.70 1.71 -20.99
C GLY A 218 -2.03 1.22 -20.43
N GLU A 219 -1.99 0.35 -19.40
CA GLU A 219 -3.18 -0.15 -18.71
C GLU A 219 -3.89 0.95 -17.95
N ALA A 220 -3.16 1.81 -17.23
CA ALA A 220 -3.71 2.97 -16.53
C ALA A 220 -4.46 3.90 -17.51
N ALA A 221 -3.84 4.25 -18.63
CA ALA A 221 -4.45 5.08 -19.65
C ALA A 221 -5.69 4.42 -20.28
N TYR A 222 -5.67 3.11 -20.51
CA TYR A 222 -6.81 2.38 -21.06
C TYR A 222 -8.00 2.35 -20.08
N ILE A 223 -7.72 2.17 -18.79
CA ILE A 223 -8.74 2.24 -17.73
C ILE A 223 -9.38 3.63 -17.71
N GLU A 224 -8.59 4.70 -17.70
CA GLU A 224 -9.08 6.09 -17.74
C GLU A 224 -9.97 6.33 -18.96
N GLN A 225 -9.53 5.92 -20.15
CA GLN A 225 -10.32 6.04 -21.38
C GLN A 225 -11.64 5.29 -21.31
N THR A 226 -11.65 4.11 -20.68
CA THR A 226 -12.85 3.28 -20.53
C THR A 226 -13.91 3.99 -19.69
N PHE A 227 -13.52 4.52 -18.52
CA PHE A 227 -14.45 5.23 -17.64
C PHE A 227 -14.90 6.56 -18.25
N ASN A 228 -14.02 7.35 -18.85
CA ASN A 228 -14.37 8.57 -19.56
C ASN A 228 -15.40 8.30 -20.68
N LYS A 229 -15.21 7.22 -21.46
CA LYS A 229 -16.16 6.84 -22.51
C LYS A 229 -17.52 6.44 -21.93
N ALA A 230 -17.54 5.66 -20.83
CA ALA A 230 -18.76 5.27 -20.15
C ALA A 230 -19.54 6.49 -19.64
N ALA A 231 -18.85 7.44 -18.99
CA ALA A 231 -19.44 8.68 -18.52
C ALA A 231 -20.00 9.53 -19.67
N GLY A 232 -19.27 9.62 -20.79
CA GLY A 232 -19.72 10.35 -21.98
C GLY A 232 -20.97 9.74 -22.62
N LEU A 233 -21.09 8.41 -22.66
CA LEU A 233 -22.28 7.72 -23.19
C LEU A 233 -23.51 7.92 -22.26
N ALA A 234 -23.31 7.84 -20.95
CA ALA A 234 -24.38 8.06 -19.98
C ALA A 234 -24.94 9.50 -20.06
N GLY A 235 -24.04 10.49 -20.27
CA GLY A 235 -24.44 11.88 -20.45
C GLY A 235 -25.30 12.14 -21.71
N LYS A 236 -25.07 11.39 -22.78
CA LYS A 236 -25.84 11.51 -24.02
C LYS A 236 -27.23 10.87 -23.92
N ASN A 237 -27.41 9.89 -23.07
CA ASN A 237 -28.67 9.13 -22.91
C ASN A 237 -29.56 9.70 -21.79
N ARG A 238 -29.21 10.81 -21.14
CA ARG A 238 -30.11 11.51 -20.21
C ARG A 238 -31.19 12.23 -21.04
N PRO A 239 -32.50 11.90 -20.86
CA PRO A 239 -33.54 12.71 -21.45
C PRO A 239 -33.43 14.15 -20.94
N PRO A 240 -33.80 15.16 -21.74
CA PRO A 240 -33.82 16.55 -21.28
C PRO A 240 -34.65 16.64 -20.01
N ILE A 241 -34.13 17.26 -18.97
CA ILE A 241 -34.88 17.48 -17.73
C ILE A 241 -35.97 18.50 -18.07
N ASP A 242 -37.18 18.01 -18.30
CA ASP A 242 -38.36 18.86 -18.38
C ASP A 242 -38.53 19.57 -17.03
N LYS A 243 -38.37 20.90 -17.06
CA LYS A 243 -38.64 21.76 -15.91
C LYS A 243 -40.14 21.92 -15.71
N ALA A 244 -40.85 20.84 -15.39
CA ALA A 244 -42.24 20.89 -14.90
C ALA A 244 -42.56 19.60 -14.16
N ASP A 245 -43.13 19.78 -12.98
CA ASP A 245 -43.81 18.82 -12.12
C ASP A 245 -42.96 18.03 -11.11
N GLY A 246 -43.24 18.42 -9.85
CA GLY A 246 -42.77 17.79 -8.64
C GLY A 246 -43.32 16.38 -8.39
N ILE A 247 -42.76 15.37 -9.03
CA ILE A 247 -43.04 13.95 -8.74
C ILE A 247 -41.78 13.33 -8.12
N ARG A 248 -41.96 12.77 -6.91
CA ARG A 248 -40.91 12.05 -6.20
C ARG A 248 -40.47 10.84 -7.03
N PRO A 249 -39.17 10.56 -7.22
CA PRO A 249 -38.72 9.36 -7.95
C PRO A 249 -39.02 8.10 -7.14
N GLU A 250 -39.65 7.14 -7.79
CA GLU A 250 -39.83 5.77 -7.30
C GLU A 250 -38.48 5.08 -7.10
N LYS A 251 -38.45 4.16 -6.13
CA LYS A 251 -37.28 3.37 -5.78
C LYS A 251 -36.82 2.51 -6.95
N ASN A 252 -35.57 2.71 -7.38
CA ASN A 252 -34.90 1.94 -8.43
C ASN A 252 -34.59 0.50 -7.93
N PRO A 253 -35.01 -0.59 -8.61
CA PRO A 253 -34.83 -1.98 -8.14
C PRO A 253 -33.44 -2.58 -8.38
N GLY A 254 -32.38 -1.77 -8.59
CA GLY A 254 -31.05 -2.22 -8.96
C GLY A 254 -29.92 -1.87 -7.97
N SER A 255 -30.20 -1.79 -6.66
CA SER A 255 -29.11 -1.64 -5.69
C SER A 255 -28.43 -2.99 -5.43
N ILE A 256 -27.21 -3.16 -5.92
CA ILE A 256 -26.35 -4.28 -5.51
C ILE A 256 -25.99 -4.07 -4.03
N ASP A 257 -26.52 -4.95 -3.19
CA ASP A 257 -26.20 -4.98 -1.76
C ASP A 257 -24.90 -5.76 -1.57
N PHE A 258 -23.80 -5.05 -1.30
CA PHE A 258 -22.49 -5.64 -1.09
C PHE A 258 -22.38 -6.44 0.23
N ASP A 259 -23.37 -6.38 1.11
CA ASP A 259 -23.42 -7.17 2.34
C ASP A 259 -23.72 -8.67 2.12
N VAL A 260 -24.11 -9.08 0.92
CA VAL A 260 -24.50 -10.47 0.61
C VAL A 260 -23.30 -11.35 0.21
N LEU A 261 -22.16 -10.78 -0.19
CA LEU A 261 -21.01 -11.56 -0.64
C LEU A 261 -20.13 -12.13 0.50
N GLY A 262 -20.47 -11.82 1.75
CA GLY A 262 -19.71 -12.28 2.94
C GLY A 262 -20.26 -13.49 3.69
N LYS A 263 -21.40 -14.07 3.29
CA LYS A 263 -22.12 -15.08 4.11
C LYS A 263 -22.24 -16.50 3.55
N ASN A 264 -21.53 -16.88 2.51
CA ASN A 264 -21.55 -18.27 2.04
C ASN A 264 -20.15 -18.85 1.94
N GLN A 265 -19.58 -19.23 3.08
CA GLN A 265 -18.64 -20.35 3.23
C GLN A 265 -18.49 -20.72 4.71
N THR A 266 -19.54 -21.32 5.28
CA THR A 266 -19.40 -22.22 6.42
C THR A 266 -20.32 -23.41 6.16
N GLY A 267 -19.70 -24.54 5.86
CA GLY A 267 -20.35 -25.84 5.81
C GLY A 267 -19.73 -26.72 4.74
N ILE A 268 -18.79 -27.59 5.14
CA ILE A 268 -18.78 -29.05 4.94
C ILE A 268 -17.41 -29.57 5.41
N VAL A 269 -17.46 -30.34 6.51
CA VAL A 269 -16.58 -31.40 7.04
C VAL A 269 -15.09 -31.10 7.14
#